data_78f8d605099870afb9f87c890a2b3744
#
_entry.id   78f8d605099870afb9f87c890a2b3744
#
_cell.length_a   1.000
_cell.length_b   1.000
_cell.length_c   1.000
_cell.angle_alpha   90.00
_cell.angle_beta   90.00
_cell.angle_gamma   90.00
#
_symmetry.space_group_name_H-M   'P 1'
#
loop_
_entity.id
_entity.type
_entity.pdbx_description
1 polymer ?
#
loop_
_entity_poly.entity_id
_entity_poly.type
_entity_poly.pdbx_seq_one_letter_code
_entity_poly.pdbx_strand_id
1 'polypeptide(L)'
;MSEVITALQKATRAGVLSETAVHFAGLLERQDPTADPSVLLAGALAAERALAGDVCIELASIADGIAWEGDSDGDLVPPDLSTWQQALRSCSLVGDGGHLSPLVLTDDGKLYLYRYYALECRLAEAIGGHARQMSRPVDALSLAEGLDTFFSDDPGSADQRAAAAKAVDQHL
;
A
#
# COMPACT_ATOMS: atom_id res chain seq x y z
N MET A 1 -17.94 -18.40 12.73
CA MET A 1 -16.51 -18.34 12.35
C MET A 1 -16.37 -19.19 11.13
N SER A 2 -16.03 -18.60 10.01
CA SER A 2 -15.98 -19.28 8.71
C SER A 2 -14.77 -20.22 8.61
N GLU A 3 -14.79 -21.09 7.62
CA GLU A 3 -13.67 -21.99 7.33
C GLU A 3 -12.40 -21.21 7.02
N VAL A 4 -12.51 -20.06 6.32
CA VAL A 4 -11.36 -19.21 5.99
C VAL A 4 -10.70 -18.63 7.25
N ILE A 5 -11.46 -18.18 8.25
CA ILE A 5 -10.87 -17.71 9.51
C ILE A 5 -10.13 -18.85 10.25
N THR A 6 -10.67 -20.06 10.20
CA THR A 6 -10.00 -21.23 10.78
C THR A 6 -8.69 -21.54 10.07
N ALA A 7 -8.68 -21.44 8.73
CA ALA A 7 -7.46 -21.62 7.92
C ALA A 7 -6.42 -20.51 8.20
N LEU A 8 -6.85 -19.25 8.28
CA LEU A 8 -5.98 -18.14 8.67
C LEU A 8 -5.36 -18.32 10.08
N GLN A 9 -6.12 -18.86 11.03
CA GLN A 9 -5.59 -19.20 12.37
C GLN A 9 -4.56 -20.32 12.33
N LYS A 10 -4.73 -21.31 11.45
CA LYS A 10 -3.69 -22.34 11.25
C LYS A 10 -2.41 -21.72 10.69
N ALA A 11 -2.52 -20.83 9.68
CA ALA A 11 -1.37 -20.12 9.12
C ALA A 11 -0.64 -19.26 10.16
N THR A 12 -1.37 -18.67 11.12
CA THR A 12 -0.75 -17.93 12.24
C THR A 12 0.04 -18.87 13.17
N ARG A 13 -0.51 -20.04 13.49
CA ARG A 13 0.23 -21.03 14.31
C ARG A 13 1.48 -21.56 13.60
N ALA A 14 1.47 -21.59 12.28
CA ALA A 14 2.64 -21.92 11.46
C ALA A 14 3.65 -20.77 11.30
N GLY A 15 3.35 -19.58 11.84
CA GLY A 15 4.23 -18.41 11.76
C GLY A 15 4.20 -17.68 10.40
N VAL A 16 3.20 -17.96 9.57
CA VAL A 16 3.04 -17.38 8.22
C VAL A 16 2.29 -16.05 8.25
N LEU A 17 1.32 -15.92 9.17
CA LEU A 17 0.52 -14.72 9.39
C LEU A 17 0.61 -14.24 10.82
N SER A 18 0.50 -12.93 11.01
CA SER A 18 0.35 -12.33 12.33
C SER A 18 -1.07 -12.53 12.89
N GLU A 19 -1.20 -12.52 14.20
CA GLU A 19 -2.50 -12.50 14.88
C GLU A 19 -3.33 -11.26 14.46
N THR A 20 -2.68 -10.13 14.22
CA THR A 20 -3.32 -8.89 13.78
C THR A 20 -4.02 -9.06 12.43
N ALA A 21 -3.40 -9.74 11.47
CA ALA A 21 -4.00 -10.03 10.17
C ALA A 21 -5.28 -10.87 10.30
N VAL A 22 -5.23 -11.90 11.16
CA VAL A 22 -6.40 -12.77 11.41
C VAL A 22 -7.50 -12.02 12.15
N HIS A 23 -7.15 -11.20 13.14
CA HIS A 23 -8.12 -10.38 13.85
C HIS A 23 -8.80 -9.37 12.93
N PHE A 24 -8.06 -8.80 11.97
CA PHE A 24 -8.62 -7.91 10.97
C PHE A 24 -9.59 -8.63 10.04
N ALA A 25 -9.24 -9.83 9.53
CA ALA A 25 -10.18 -10.65 8.76
C ALA A 25 -11.44 -11.00 9.56
N GLY A 26 -11.30 -11.34 10.84
CA GLY A 26 -12.43 -11.58 11.74
C GLY A 26 -13.27 -10.32 12.01
N LEU A 27 -12.69 -9.12 11.95
CA LEU A 27 -13.45 -7.87 11.99
C LEU A 27 -14.29 -7.70 10.72
N LEU A 28 -13.71 -7.95 9.54
CA LEU A 28 -14.42 -7.91 8.26
C LEU A 28 -15.59 -8.90 8.24
N GLU A 29 -15.38 -10.15 8.66
CA GLU A 29 -16.44 -11.17 8.78
C GLU A 29 -17.59 -10.70 9.69
N ARG A 30 -17.29 -10.01 10.78
CA ARG A 30 -18.34 -9.48 11.67
C ARG A 30 -19.11 -8.31 11.06
N GLN A 31 -18.47 -7.49 10.24
CA GLN A 31 -19.10 -6.36 9.55
C GLN A 31 -19.99 -6.83 8.39
N ASP A 32 -19.56 -7.84 7.65
CA ASP A 32 -20.33 -8.46 6.58
C ASP A 32 -20.17 -9.99 6.65
N PRO A 33 -21.08 -10.68 7.38
CA PRO A 33 -21.05 -12.15 7.49
C PRO A 33 -21.30 -12.88 6.17
N THR A 34 -21.72 -12.17 5.13
CA THR A 34 -21.99 -12.71 3.79
C THR A 34 -20.84 -12.47 2.81
N ALA A 35 -19.78 -11.79 3.26
CA ALA A 35 -18.60 -11.52 2.44
C ALA A 35 -17.99 -12.82 1.92
N ASP A 36 -17.57 -12.80 0.66
CA ASP A 36 -16.87 -13.92 0.05
C ASP A 36 -15.58 -14.25 0.85
N PRO A 37 -15.29 -15.54 1.12
CA PRO A 37 -14.07 -15.94 1.82
C PRO A 37 -12.79 -15.34 1.27
N SER A 38 -12.70 -15.13 -0.05
CA SER A 38 -11.55 -14.52 -0.70
C SER A 38 -11.35 -13.05 -0.36
N VAL A 39 -12.42 -12.32 0.02
CA VAL A 39 -12.34 -10.94 0.51
C VAL A 39 -11.71 -10.90 1.90
N LEU A 40 -12.06 -11.85 2.77
CA LEU A 40 -11.47 -11.98 4.10
C LEU A 40 -9.98 -12.33 4.01
N LEU A 41 -9.63 -13.23 3.09
CA LEU A 41 -8.23 -13.55 2.78
C LEU A 41 -7.48 -12.31 2.31
N ALA A 42 -8.02 -11.57 1.32
CA ALA A 42 -7.42 -10.33 0.82
C ALA A 42 -7.18 -9.30 1.94
N GLY A 43 -8.15 -9.15 2.84
CA GLY A 43 -8.04 -8.27 4.00
C GLY A 43 -6.92 -8.69 4.96
N ALA A 44 -6.82 -10.00 5.26
CA ALA A 44 -5.72 -10.53 6.08
C ALA A 44 -4.36 -10.23 5.45
N LEU A 45 -4.22 -10.46 4.13
CA LEU A 45 -3.00 -10.21 3.38
C LEU A 45 -2.60 -8.73 3.38
N ALA A 46 -3.57 -7.85 3.14
CA ALA A 46 -3.34 -6.40 3.18
C ALA A 46 -2.88 -5.95 4.57
N ALA A 47 -3.47 -6.51 5.63
CA ALA A 47 -3.05 -6.20 7.01
C ALA A 47 -1.64 -6.72 7.31
N GLU A 48 -1.31 -7.95 6.88
CA GLU A 48 0.02 -8.54 7.06
C GLU A 48 1.11 -7.72 6.38
N ARG A 49 0.88 -7.34 5.13
CA ARG A 49 1.84 -6.52 4.37
C ARG A 49 1.98 -5.12 4.96
N ALA A 50 0.90 -4.55 5.47
CA ALA A 50 0.97 -3.27 6.17
C ALA A 50 1.84 -3.34 7.44
N LEU A 51 1.85 -4.47 8.16
CA LEU A 51 2.75 -4.69 9.29
C LEU A 51 4.22 -4.86 8.84
N ALA A 52 4.44 -5.40 7.66
CA ALA A 52 5.77 -5.51 7.04
C ALA A 52 6.30 -4.16 6.50
N GLY A 53 5.47 -3.10 6.49
CA GLY A 53 5.85 -1.77 6.03
C GLY A 53 5.36 -1.43 4.61
N ASP A 54 4.65 -2.34 3.95
CA ASP A 54 4.03 -2.07 2.66
C ASP A 54 2.76 -1.22 2.83
N VAL A 55 2.42 -0.40 1.85
CA VAL A 55 1.20 0.43 1.88
C VAL A 55 0.01 -0.26 1.23
N CYS A 56 0.25 -1.20 0.32
CA CYS A 56 -0.76 -1.96 -0.42
C CYS A 56 -0.25 -3.35 -0.79
N ILE A 57 -1.16 -4.18 -1.30
CA ILE A 57 -0.81 -5.42 -1.99
C ILE A 57 -1.20 -5.32 -3.46
N GLU A 58 -0.41 -5.91 -4.33
CA GLU A 58 -0.71 -6.08 -5.74
C GLU A 58 -1.34 -7.46 -5.94
N LEU A 59 -2.66 -7.50 -6.25
CA LEU A 59 -3.40 -8.76 -6.33
C LEU A 59 -2.84 -9.71 -7.38
N ALA A 60 -2.35 -9.19 -8.52
CA ALA A 60 -1.76 -10.00 -9.57
C ALA A 60 -0.56 -10.82 -9.08
N SER A 61 0.33 -10.19 -8.30
CA SER A 61 1.52 -10.85 -7.78
C SER A 61 1.21 -12.01 -6.83
N ILE A 62 0.04 -11.96 -6.17
CA ILE A 62 -0.41 -13.00 -5.24
C ILE A 62 -1.17 -14.09 -5.98
N ALA A 63 -2.06 -13.73 -6.93
CA ALA A 63 -2.85 -14.69 -7.71
C ALA A 63 -1.99 -15.59 -8.59
N ASP A 64 -0.85 -15.08 -9.09
CA ASP A 64 0.09 -15.85 -9.92
C ASP A 64 0.96 -16.83 -9.11
N GLY A 65 0.65 -17.04 -7.82
CA GLY A 65 1.25 -18.10 -7.03
C GLY A 65 2.61 -17.74 -6.44
N ILE A 66 2.82 -16.50 -6.02
CA ILE A 66 3.80 -16.22 -4.98
C ILE A 66 3.29 -16.92 -3.73
N ALA A 67 3.66 -18.19 -3.68
CA ALA A 67 3.25 -19.15 -2.70
C ALA A 67 3.43 -18.58 -1.32
N TRP A 68 2.44 -18.71 -0.49
CA TRP A 68 2.61 -18.79 0.93
C TRP A 68 3.59 -19.93 1.21
N GLU A 69 4.82 -19.64 1.52
CA GLU A 69 5.70 -20.61 2.14
C GLU A 69 5.10 -20.97 3.50
N GLY A 70 4.23 -21.95 3.55
CA GLY A 70 3.63 -22.38 4.82
C GLY A 70 2.22 -22.95 4.74
N ASP A 71 1.51 -22.84 3.64
CA ASP A 71 0.24 -23.55 3.44
C ASP A 71 0.49 -24.96 2.90
N SER A 72 0.95 -25.86 3.79
CA SER A 72 1.14 -27.27 3.45
C SER A 72 -0.16 -28.01 3.15
N ASP A 73 -1.31 -27.46 3.53
CA ASP A 73 -2.61 -28.11 3.44
C ASP A 73 -3.48 -27.57 2.30
N GLY A 74 -3.09 -26.48 1.62
CA GLY A 74 -3.83 -25.89 0.50
C GLY A 74 -5.13 -25.19 0.89
N ASP A 75 -5.30 -24.89 2.19
CA ASP A 75 -6.53 -24.31 2.74
C ASP A 75 -6.71 -22.82 2.38
N LEU A 76 -5.62 -22.15 1.94
CA LEU A 76 -5.59 -20.71 1.64
C LEU A 76 -5.07 -20.45 0.22
N VAL A 77 -5.81 -20.91 -0.77
CA VAL A 77 -5.48 -20.65 -2.18
C VAL A 77 -6.25 -19.40 -2.65
N PRO A 78 -5.57 -18.33 -3.08
CA PRO A 78 -6.23 -17.21 -3.72
C PRO A 78 -6.94 -17.68 -4.99
N PRO A 79 -8.13 -17.14 -5.33
CA PRO A 79 -8.74 -17.39 -6.61
C PRO A 79 -7.91 -16.79 -7.75
N ASP A 80 -8.26 -17.13 -8.99
CA ASP A 80 -7.69 -16.40 -10.14
C ASP A 80 -7.98 -14.89 -10.03
N LEU A 81 -7.09 -14.09 -10.62
CA LEU A 81 -7.13 -12.65 -10.46
C LEU A 81 -8.47 -12.02 -10.82
N SER A 82 -9.10 -12.49 -11.90
CA SER A 82 -10.35 -11.93 -12.40
C SER A 82 -11.53 -12.21 -11.45
N THR A 83 -11.63 -13.42 -10.97
CA THR A 83 -12.61 -13.85 -9.98
C THR A 83 -12.40 -13.10 -8.66
N TRP A 84 -11.14 -12.96 -8.23
CA TRP A 84 -10.84 -12.25 -6.99
C TRP A 84 -11.20 -10.77 -7.04
N GLN A 85 -10.82 -10.09 -8.13
CA GLN A 85 -11.19 -8.68 -8.33
C GLN A 85 -12.71 -8.50 -8.40
N GLN A 86 -13.44 -9.41 -9.03
CA GLN A 86 -14.89 -9.36 -9.08
C GLN A 86 -15.52 -9.53 -7.69
N ALA A 87 -15.06 -10.48 -6.90
CA ALA A 87 -15.52 -10.69 -5.52
C ALA A 87 -15.26 -9.44 -4.66
N LEU A 88 -14.06 -8.86 -4.75
CA LEU A 88 -13.71 -7.64 -4.05
C LEU A 88 -14.57 -6.45 -4.46
N ARG A 89 -14.76 -6.19 -5.76
CA ARG A 89 -15.59 -5.09 -6.26
C ARG A 89 -17.08 -5.20 -5.89
N SER A 90 -17.55 -6.43 -5.66
CA SER A 90 -18.96 -6.70 -5.30
C SER A 90 -19.21 -6.59 -3.80
N CYS A 91 -18.17 -6.50 -2.98
CA CYS A 91 -18.27 -6.53 -1.52
C CYS A 91 -18.43 -5.12 -0.94
N SER A 92 -19.36 -4.95 -0.01
CA SER A 92 -19.62 -3.69 0.70
C SER A 92 -18.45 -3.19 1.55
N LEU A 93 -17.51 -4.09 1.89
CA LEU A 93 -16.31 -3.78 2.67
C LEU A 93 -15.18 -3.17 1.83
N VAL A 94 -15.34 -3.17 0.50
CA VAL A 94 -14.32 -2.70 -0.45
C VAL A 94 -14.86 -1.49 -1.22
N GLY A 95 -14.17 -0.38 -1.09
CA GLY A 95 -14.48 0.85 -1.82
C GLY A 95 -13.46 1.15 -2.91
N ASP A 96 -13.71 2.24 -3.62
CA ASP A 96 -12.83 2.85 -4.64
C ASP A 96 -11.99 4.01 -4.09
N GLY A 97 -12.12 4.31 -2.79
CA GLY A 97 -11.48 5.44 -2.13
C GLY A 97 -12.33 6.71 -2.06
N GLY A 98 -13.48 6.77 -2.72
CA GLY A 98 -14.39 7.91 -2.69
C GLY A 98 -15.19 8.03 -1.39
N HIS A 99 -15.27 6.96 -0.61
CA HIS A 99 -15.93 6.92 0.69
C HIS A 99 -15.18 6.00 1.67
N LEU A 100 -15.50 6.14 2.96
CA LEU A 100 -14.89 5.32 4.01
C LEU A 100 -15.32 3.86 3.88
N SER A 101 -14.38 2.97 3.68
CA SER A 101 -14.54 1.52 3.63
C SER A 101 -13.32 0.85 4.26
N PRO A 102 -13.41 -0.35 4.84
CA PRO A 102 -12.24 -1.02 5.42
C PRO A 102 -11.09 -1.22 4.44
N LEU A 103 -11.43 -1.56 3.19
CA LEU A 103 -10.51 -1.84 2.11
C LEU A 103 -10.77 -0.91 0.92
N VAL A 104 -9.73 -0.62 0.14
CA VAL A 104 -9.82 0.13 -1.11
C VAL A 104 -9.13 -0.66 -2.21
N LEU A 105 -9.87 -0.93 -3.30
CA LEU A 105 -9.34 -1.56 -4.51
C LEU A 105 -9.26 -0.53 -5.63
N THR A 106 -8.05 -0.27 -6.10
CA THR A 106 -7.79 0.65 -7.21
C THR A 106 -7.99 -0.03 -8.57
N ASP A 107 -8.14 0.76 -9.63
CA ASP A 107 -8.35 0.24 -10.98
C ASP A 107 -7.13 -0.53 -11.52
N ASP A 108 -5.94 -0.22 -11.06
CA ASP A 108 -4.69 -0.92 -11.37
C ASP A 108 -4.48 -2.21 -10.55
N GLY A 109 -5.48 -2.61 -9.74
CA GLY A 109 -5.47 -3.90 -9.03
C GLY A 109 -4.69 -3.91 -7.72
N LYS A 110 -4.41 -2.75 -7.15
CA LYS A 110 -3.83 -2.64 -5.81
C LYS A 110 -4.90 -2.60 -4.74
N LEU A 111 -4.71 -3.37 -3.67
CA LEU A 111 -5.62 -3.39 -2.52
C LEU A 111 -4.92 -2.77 -1.32
N TYR A 112 -5.60 -1.81 -0.72
CA TYR A 112 -5.14 -1.04 0.44
C TYR A 112 -6.03 -1.27 1.65
N LEU A 113 -5.48 -1.13 2.85
CA LEU A 113 -6.27 -0.68 3.97
C LEU A 113 -6.59 0.81 3.75
N TYR A 114 -7.83 1.24 3.98
CA TYR A 114 -8.29 2.62 3.73
C TYR A 114 -7.35 3.69 4.32
N ARG A 115 -6.86 3.45 5.53
CA ARG A 115 -5.94 4.39 6.20
C ARG A 115 -4.71 4.71 5.36
N TYR A 116 -4.09 3.71 4.76
CA TYR A 116 -2.88 3.89 3.96
C TYR A 116 -3.19 4.53 2.61
N TYR A 117 -4.28 4.14 1.97
CA TYR A 117 -4.77 4.80 0.76
C TYR A 117 -4.99 6.30 0.98
N ALA A 118 -5.71 6.67 2.06
CA ALA A 118 -5.97 8.06 2.38
C ALA A 118 -4.69 8.86 2.69
N LEU A 119 -3.69 8.23 3.33
CA LEU A 119 -2.41 8.86 3.59
C LEU A 119 -1.61 9.08 2.29
N GLU A 120 -1.60 8.12 1.38
CA GLU A 120 -0.96 8.24 0.07
C GLU A 120 -1.58 9.37 -0.76
N CYS A 121 -2.92 9.43 -0.84
CA CYS A 121 -3.62 10.50 -1.53
C CYS A 121 -3.26 11.88 -0.95
N ARG A 122 -3.27 12.03 0.37
CA ARG A 122 -2.89 13.28 1.05
C ARG A 122 -1.44 13.67 0.79
N LEU A 123 -0.54 12.70 0.77
CA LEU A 123 0.86 12.93 0.46
C LEU A 123 1.04 13.39 -1.00
N ALA A 124 0.38 12.70 -1.93
CA ALA A 124 0.40 13.06 -3.34
C ALA A 124 -0.17 14.48 -3.59
N GLU A 125 -1.28 14.84 -2.91
CA GLU A 125 -1.84 16.19 -2.97
C GLU A 125 -0.88 17.23 -2.40
N ALA A 126 -0.23 16.96 -1.28
CA ALA A 126 0.74 17.87 -0.66
C ALA A 126 1.95 18.09 -1.58
N ILE A 127 2.55 17.02 -2.10
CA ILE A 127 3.66 17.10 -3.05
C ILE A 127 3.24 17.86 -4.31
N GLY A 128 2.09 17.50 -4.90
CA GLY A 128 1.57 18.18 -6.09
C GLY A 128 1.19 19.64 -5.83
N GLY A 129 0.79 19.98 -4.60
CA GLY A 129 0.56 21.36 -4.18
C GLY A 129 1.86 22.16 -4.12
N HIS A 130 2.90 21.59 -3.51
CA HIS A 130 4.23 22.21 -3.47
C HIS A 130 4.82 22.40 -4.86
N ALA A 131 4.77 21.36 -5.71
CA ALA A 131 5.29 21.42 -7.07
C ALA A 131 4.61 22.46 -7.99
N ARG A 132 3.37 22.87 -7.64
CA ARG A 132 2.63 23.90 -8.40
C ARG A 132 2.80 25.31 -7.84
N GLN A 133 3.41 25.47 -6.66
CA GLN A 133 3.69 26.82 -6.15
C GLN A 133 4.75 27.49 -7.03
N MET A 134 4.46 28.73 -7.44
CA MET A 134 5.43 29.51 -8.19
C MET A 134 6.66 29.77 -7.30
N SER A 135 7.84 29.42 -7.80
CA SER A 135 9.09 29.69 -7.12
C SER A 135 9.28 31.20 -6.90
N ARG A 136 9.72 31.60 -5.72
CA ARG A 136 10.27 32.93 -5.53
C ARG A 136 11.59 32.96 -6.31
N PRO A 137 11.84 34.00 -7.12
CA PRO A 137 13.13 34.10 -7.78
C PRO A 137 14.25 34.11 -6.74
N VAL A 138 15.08 33.09 -6.79
CA VAL A 138 16.28 33.02 -5.96
C VAL A 138 17.43 33.60 -6.75
N ASP A 139 18.24 34.42 -6.10
CA ASP A 139 19.42 34.97 -6.73
C ASP A 139 20.39 33.84 -7.12
N ALA A 140 20.74 33.78 -8.39
CA ALA A 140 21.56 32.70 -8.93
C ALA A 140 22.97 32.63 -8.31
N LEU A 141 23.53 33.78 -7.91
CA LEU A 141 24.83 33.81 -7.23
C LEU A 141 24.73 33.20 -5.84
N SER A 142 23.72 33.62 -5.05
CA SER A 142 23.47 33.07 -3.72
C SER A 142 23.19 31.56 -3.75
N LEU A 143 22.47 31.08 -4.77
CA LEU A 143 22.21 29.65 -4.96
C LEU A 143 23.51 28.90 -5.26
N ALA A 144 24.35 29.43 -6.18
CA ALA A 144 25.62 28.81 -6.53
C ALA A 144 26.56 28.73 -5.34
N GLU A 145 26.73 29.84 -4.58
CA GLU A 145 27.55 29.87 -3.36
C GLU A 145 27.04 28.89 -2.29
N GLY A 146 25.73 28.79 -2.11
CA GLY A 146 25.12 27.82 -1.20
C GLY A 146 25.41 26.39 -1.62
N LEU A 147 25.22 26.07 -2.89
CA LEU A 147 25.49 24.73 -3.41
C LEU A 147 26.99 24.37 -3.29
N ASP A 148 27.91 25.32 -3.56
CA ASP A 148 29.36 25.10 -3.39
C ASP A 148 29.73 24.91 -1.93
N THR A 149 29.02 25.53 -1.01
CA THR A 149 29.26 25.39 0.44
C THR A 149 28.82 24.04 0.97
N PHE A 150 27.69 23.49 0.51
CA PHE A 150 27.09 22.29 1.08
C PHE A 150 27.38 21.01 0.31
N PHE A 151 27.77 21.10 -0.96
CA PHE A 151 28.07 19.95 -1.80
C PHE A 151 29.51 20.02 -2.28
N SER A 152 30.29 18.98 -2.01
CA SER A 152 31.67 18.84 -2.52
C SER A 152 31.68 18.58 -4.03
N ASP A 153 32.83 18.88 -4.68
CA ASP A 153 33.05 18.55 -6.10
C ASP A 153 33.24 17.05 -6.37
N ASP A 154 32.86 16.20 -5.41
CA ASP A 154 32.90 14.75 -5.57
C ASP A 154 31.80 14.29 -6.55
N PRO A 155 32.12 13.40 -7.53
CA PRO A 155 31.14 12.85 -8.45
C PRO A 155 29.91 12.22 -7.77
N GLY A 156 30.08 11.68 -6.54
CA GLY A 156 28.99 11.11 -5.75
C GLY A 156 27.97 12.14 -5.23
N SER A 157 28.32 13.43 -5.18
CA SER A 157 27.44 14.51 -4.73
C SER A 157 26.73 15.25 -5.87
N ALA A 158 27.07 14.96 -7.12
CA ALA A 158 26.56 15.69 -8.30
C ALA A 158 25.03 15.59 -8.43
N ASP A 159 24.46 14.40 -8.24
CA ASP A 159 23.02 14.18 -8.31
C ASP A 159 22.29 14.86 -7.15
N GLN A 160 22.87 14.83 -5.95
CA GLN A 160 22.31 15.50 -4.78
C GLN A 160 22.35 17.03 -4.94
N ARG A 161 23.44 17.58 -5.48
CA ARG A 161 23.57 19.00 -5.82
C ARG A 161 22.53 19.43 -6.86
N ALA A 162 22.33 18.63 -7.92
CA ALA A 162 21.33 18.88 -8.93
C ALA A 162 19.91 18.83 -8.37
N ALA A 163 19.63 17.86 -7.50
CA ALA A 163 18.34 17.75 -6.82
C ALA A 163 18.08 18.93 -5.90
N ALA A 164 19.06 19.38 -5.13
CA ALA A 164 18.95 20.56 -4.26
C ALA A 164 18.72 21.85 -5.06
N ALA A 165 19.44 22.04 -6.16
CA ALA A 165 19.22 23.18 -7.06
C ALA A 165 17.77 23.19 -7.60
N LYS A 166 17.29 22.05 -8.05
CA LYS A 166 15.93 21.88 -8.55
C LYS A 166 14.87 22.09 -7.47
N ALA A 167 15.12 21.63 -6.25
CA ALA A 167 14.20 21.79 -5.13
C ALA A 167 14.03 23.28 -4.77
N VAL A 168 15.11 24.07 -4.78
CA VAL A 168 15.07 25.50 -4.52
C VAL A 168 14.30 26.23 -5.64
N ASP A 169 14.51 25.84 -6.90
CA ASP A 169 13.84 26.43 -8.06
C ASP A 169 12.35 26.08 -8.13
N GLN A 170 11.95 24.90 -7.66
CA GLN A 170 10.59 24.37 -7.74
C GLN A 170 9.83 24.35 -6.43
N HIS A 171 10.39 24.80 -5.30
CA HIS A 171 9.81 24.71 -3.94
C HIS A 171 9.42 23.27 -3.51
N LEU A 172 10.22 22.29 -3.91
CA LEU A 172 10.05 20.89 -3.50
C LEU A 172 10.73 20.60 -2.17
#